data_55ffdc9afa6c2f66a42d549512a01b88
#
_entry.id   55ffdc9afa6c2f66a42d549512a01b88
#
_cell.length_a   1.000
_cell.length_b   1.000
_cell.length_c   1.000
_cell.angle_alpha   90.00
_cell.angle_beta   90.00
_cell.angle_gamma   90.00
#
_symmetry.space_group_name_H-M   'P 1'
#
loop_
_entity.id
_entity.type
_entity.pdbx_description
1 polymer ?
#
loop_
_entity_poly.entity_id
_entity_poly.type
_entity_poly.pdbx_seq_one_letter_code
_entity_poly.pdbx_strand_id
1 'polypeptide(L)'
;FVMMTMSAASGKRIAEVLEEKADITAPPEPLDCVEDGSIDFDHVTFSYRQGSGEETLSDIDLHIKSGETIGIIGGTGCGKSSLVSLISRLYDVTSGSVKVGGEDVRGYDLETLRNQVAVVLQKNVLFSGTVLDNLRWGRKMGHMDEYRDACRIACADEFIEHLPKGYDAWVERGGANFSGGQKQRLCIARALLKQPKVLILDDSTSAVDTATDAKIREALQTVIPGTTK
;
A
#
# COMPACT_ATOMS: atom_id res chain seq x y z
N PHE A 1 44.74 -4.13 -21.17
CA PHE A 1 44.17 -2.76 -21.18
C PHE A 1 42.65 -2.79 -21.31
N VAL A 2 42.10 -3.43 -22.36
CA VAL A 2 40.65 -3.51 -22.62
C VAL A 2 39.88 -4.14 -21.45
N MET A 3 40.37 -5.20 -20.85
CA MET A 3 39.72 -5.83 -19.68
C MET A 3 39.72 -4.90 -18.46
N MET A 4 40.76 -4.12 -18.22
CA MET A 4 40.81 -3.14 -17.11
C MET A 4 39.84 -2.00 -17.34
N THR A 5 39.67 -1.50 -18.54
CA THR A 5 38.70 -0.43 -18.83
C THR A 5 37.26 -0.91 -18.72
N MET A 6 36.97 -2.15 -19.16
CA MET A 6 35.63 -2.75 -18.98
C MET A 6 35.30 -3.01 -17.50
N SER A 7 36.30 -3.50 -16.72
CA SER A 7 36.14 -3.72 -15.30
C SER A 7 35.92 -2.40 -14.53
N ALA A 8 36.65 -1.35 -14.91
CA ALA A 8 36.47 -0.03 -14.31
C ALA A 8 35.06 0.56 -14.58
N ALA A 9 34.55 0.40 -15.82
CA ALA A 9 33.20 0.83 -16.16
C ALA A 9 32.12 0.07 -15.36
N SER A 10 32.30 -1.23 -15.19
CA SER A 10 31.38 -2.05 -14.38
C SER A 10 31.48 -1.69 -12.89
N GLY A 11 32.71 -1.47 -12.38
CA GLY A 11 32.93 -1.01 -11.02
C GLY A 11 32.27 0.33 -10.73
N LYS A 12 32.34 1.29 -11.66
CA LYS A 12 31.69 2.59 -11.55
C LYS A 12 30.15 2.46 -11.43
N ARG A 13 29.52 1.64 -12.26
CA ARG A 13 28.07 1.41 -12.20
C ARG A 13 27.63 0.77 -10.88
N ILE A 14 28.46 -0.14 -10.33
CA ILE A 14 28.20 -0.73 -9.01
C ILE A 14 28.33 0.34 -7.92
N ALA A 15 29.38 1.17 -7.97
CA ALA A 15 29.58 2.25 -7.03
C ALA A 15 28.44 3.27 -7.06
N GLU A 16 27.98 3.68 -8.25
CA GLU A 16 26.83 4.57 -8.42
C GLU A 16 25.57 4.05 -7.70
N VAL A 17 25.29 2.73 -7.78
CA VAL A 17 24.14 2.13 -7.08
C VAL A 17 24.37 2.06 -5.57
N LEU A 18 25.59 1.77 -5.13
CA LEU A 18 25.90 1.66 -3.69
C LEU A 18 26.00 3.03 -2.99
N GLU A 19 26.34 4.06 -3.72
CA GLU A 19 26.44 5.45 -3.23
C GLU A 19 25.11 6.18 -3.29
N GLU A 20 24.10 5.62 -3.98
CA GLU A 20 22.76 6.22 -4.07
C GLU A 20 22.14 6.33 -2.67
N LYS A 21 21.65 7.50 -2.37
CA LYS A 21 21.00 7.81 -1.09
C LYS A 21 19.49 7.95 -1.29
N ALA A 22 18.73 7.42 -0.36
CA ALA A 22 17.28 7.60 -0.37
C ALA A 22 16.92 9.07 -0.14
N ASP A 23 16.10 9.64 -1.00
CA ASP A 23 15.59 11.01 -0.87
C ASP A 23 14.63 11.14 0.32
N ILE A 24 13.90 10.07 0.64
CA ILE A 24 12.94 10.02 1.74
C ILE A 24 13.56 9.24 2.90
N THR A 25 13.82 9.96 3.99
CA THR A 25 14.39 9.40 5.22
C THR A 25 13.53 9.79 6.43
N ALA A 26 13.59 8.99 7.48
CA ALA A 26 12.98 9.36 8.76
C ALA A 26 13.75 10.52 9.40
N PRO A 27 13.10 11.40 10.18
CA PRO A 27 13.78 12.42 10.96
C PRO A 27 14.64 11.80 12.07
N PRO A 28 15.54 12.58 12.73
CA PRO A 28 16.40 12.05 13.80
C PRO A 28 15.62 11.49 15.01
N GLU A 29 14.48 12.08 15.33
CA GLU A 29 13.57 11.67 16.40
C GLU A 29 12.18 11.40 15.80
N PRO A 30 11.98 10.24 15.16
CA PRO A 30 10.74 9.94 14.47
C PRO A 30 9.63 9.55 15.45
N LEU A 31 8.40 9.89 15.09
CA LEU A 31 7.21 9.38 15.76
C LEU A 31 7.05 7.88 15.49
N ASP A 32 6.81 7.10 16.52
CA ASP A 32 6.70 5.64 16.49
C ASP A 32 5.24 5.12 16.61
N CYS A 33 4.28 6.02 16.65
CA CYS A 33 2.86 5.68 16.76
C CYS A 33 2.00 6.64 15.92
N VAL A 34 1.03 6.08 15.19
CA VAL A 34 -0.05 6.83 14.54
C VAL A 34 -1.29 6.77 15.44
N GLU A 35 -1.74 7.91 15.91
CA GLU A 35 -2.85 8.03 16.88
C GLU A 35 -4.15 7.44 16.34
N ASP A 36 -4.60 7.95 15.20
CA ASP A 36 -5.85 7.53 14.55
C ASP A 36 -5.75 7.54 13.01
N GLY A 37 -6.86 7.33 12.33
CA GLY A 37 -6.93 7.28 10.87
C GLY A 37 -7.36 8.60 10.22
N SER A 38 -7.30 9.75 10.92
CA SER A 38 -7.58 11.05 10.30
C SER A 38 -6.51 11.40 9.26
N ILE A 39 -6.91 12.10 8.20
CA ILE A 39 -6.01 12.51 7.13
C ILE A 39 -6.33 13.95 6.76
N ASP A 40 -5.30 14.81 6.76
CA ASP A 40 -5.41 16.19 6.36
C ASP A 40 -4.40 16.49 5.24
N PHE A 41 -4.90 17.07 4.16
CA PHE A 41 -4.11 17.73 3.13
C PHE A 41 -4.29 19.23 3.33
N ASP A 42 -3.20 19.93 3.61
CA ASP A 42 -3.19 21.36 3.91
C ASP A 42 -2.46 22.08 2.78
N HIS A 43 -3.22 22.67 1.86
CA HIS A 43 -2.73 23.39 0.68
C HIS A 43 -1.64 22.63 -0.10
N VAL A 44 -1.86 21.33 -0.36
CA VAL A 44 -0.87 20.43 -0.95
C VAL A 44 -0.73 20.66 -2.45
N THR A 45 0.48 20.97 -2.87
CA THR A 45 0.92 20.93 -4.27
C THR A 45 1.99 19.86 -4.43
N PHE A 46 1.89 19.07 -5.50
CA PHE A 46 2.83 18.00 -5.79
C PHE A 46 3.20 17.90 -7.26
N SER A 47 4.49 17.69 -7.51
CA SER A 47 5.08 17.44 -8.82
C SER A 47 6.12 16.33 -8.74
N TYR A 48 6.09 15.37 -9.66
CA TYR A 48 7.11 14.30 -9.73
C TYR A 48 8.50 14.80 -10.09
N ARG A 49 8.58 15.94 -10.81
CA ARG A 49 9.83 16.60 -11.18
C ARG A 49 9.84 18.01 -10.64
N GLN A 50 10.62 18.24 -9.61
CA GLN A 50 10.81 19.58 -9.08
C GLN A 50 11.36 20.51 -10.18
N GLY A 51 10.72 21.67 -10.35
CA GLY A 51 11.14 22.68 -11.32
C GLY A 51 10.67 22.45 -12.77
N SER A 52 9.89 21.43 -13.06
CA SER A 52 9.32 21.22 -14.43
C SER A 52 8.18 22.16 -14.79
N GLY A 53 7.57 22.83 -13.80
CA GLY A 53 6.37 23.65 -13.99
C GLY A 53 5.08 22.84 -14.20
N GLU A 54 5.15 21.52 -14.23
CA GLU A 54 3.99 20.63 -14.34
C GLU A 54 3.59 20.13 -12.95
N GLU A 55 2.49 20.68 -12.43
CA GLU A 55 1.89 20.23 -11.17
C GLU A 55 0.95 19.04 -11.44
N THR A 56 1.19 17.95 -10.71
CA THR A 56 0.30 16.77 -10.74
C THR A 56 -0.91 16.98 -9.84
N LEU A 57 -0.69 17.65 -8.70
CA LEU A 57 -1.70 18.10 -7.76
C LEU A 57 -1.43 19.55 -7.43
N SER A 58 -2.47 20.38 -7.38
CA SER A 58 -2.37 21.81 -7.12
C SER A 58 -3.37 22.23 -6.05
N ASP A 59 -2.86 22.83 -4.97
CA ASP A 59 -3.61 23.43 -3.87
C ASP A 59 -4.75 22.53 -3.34
N ILE A 60 -4.41 21.28 -3.01
CA ILE A 60 -5.36 20.33 -2.44
C ILE A 60 -5.55 20.62 -0.95
N ASP A 61 -6.80 20.96 -0.59
CA ASP A 61 -7.24 21.15 0.79
C ASP A 61 -8.37 20.14 1.09
N LEU A 62 -8.10 19.16 1.96
CA LEU A 62 -9.00 18.04 2.21
C LEU A 62 -8.84 17.52 3.63
N HIS A 63 -9.94 17.38 4.36
CA HIS A 63 -9.99 16.85 5.70
C HIS A 63 -10.85 15.59 5.76
N ILE A 64 -10.27 14.48 6.20
CA ILE A 64 -10.93 13.18 6.36
C ILE A 64 -10.87 12.79 7.84
N LYS A 65 -12.01 12.52 8.43
CA LYS A 65 -12.08 12.07 9.83
C LYS A 65 -11.72 10.60 9.96
N SER A 66 -11.17 10.22 11.10
CA SER A 66 -10.89 8.81 11.40
C SER A 66 -12.15 7.94 11.25
N GLY A 67 -12.03 6.82 10.55
CA GLY A 67 -13.11 5.87 10.28
C GLY A 67 -14.00 6.23 9.09
N GLU A 68 -13.83 7.38 8.43
CA GLU A 68 -14.61 7.72 7.24
C GLU A 68 -14.25 6.82 6.04
N THR A 69 -15.25 6.62 5.19
CA THR A 69 -15.06 5.97 3.88
C THR A 69 -15.22 7.01 2.78
N ILE A 70 -14.12 7.27 2.06
CA ILE A 70 -14.05 8.31 1.03
C ILE A 70 -13.89 7.67 -0.35
N GLY A 71 -14.72 8.07 -1.30
CA GLY A 71 -14.62 7.69 -2.70
C GLY A 71 -13.92 8.78 -3.53
N ILE A 72 -12.78 8.45 -4.14
CA ILE A 72 -12.05 9.36 -5.03
C ILE A 72 -12.37 9.00 -6.48
N ILE A 73 -13.09 9.87 -7.18
CA ILE A 73 -13.55 9.66 -8.56
C ILE A 73 -12.85 10.63 -9.50
N GLY A 74 -12.48 10.16 -10.66
CA GLY A 74 -11.85 11.00 -11.71
C GLY A 74 -11.31 10.17 -12.86
N GLY A 75 -11.01 10.82 -13.97
CA GLY A 75 -10.46 10.20 -15.17
C GLY A 75 -9.07 9.61 -14.98
N THR A 76 -8.59 8.87 -15.97
CA THR A 76 -7.20 8.38 -15.99
C THR A 76 -6.24 9.57 -16.06
N GLY A 77 -5.19 9.55 -15.23
CA GLY A 77 -4.17 10.60 -15.20
C GLY A 77 -4.53 11.84 -14.38
N CYS A 78 -5.69 11.91 -13.71
CA CYS A 78 -6.07 13.08 -12.89
C CYS A 78 -5.42 13.12 -11.49
N GLY A 79 -4.39 12.31 -11.21
CA GLY A 79 -3.63 12.39 -9.96
C GLY A 79 -4.13 11.54 -8.79
N LYS A 80 -5.17 10.68 -8.94
CA LYS A 80 -5.69 9.84 -7.84
C LYS A 80 -4.62 9.02 -7.13
N SER A 81 -3.85 8.23 -7.88
CA SER A 81 -2.78 7.40 -7.32
C SER A 81 -1.64 8.24 -6.74
N SER A 82 -1.40 9.44 -7.30
CA SER A 82 -0.45 10.40 -6.72
C SER A 82 -0.92 10.90 -5.36
N LEU A 83 -2.20 11.29 -5.25
CA LEU A 83 -2.79 11.75 -3.99
C LEU A 83 -2.66 10.70 -2.88
N VAL A 84 -3.08 9.45 -3.15
CA VAL A 84 -3.01 8.39 -2.14
C VAL A 84 -1.57 7.97 -1.81
N SER A 85 -0.63 8.13 -2.75
CA SER A 85 0.80 7.84 -2.52
C SER A 85 1.45 8.81 -1.53
N LEU A 86 0.93 10.03 -1.41
CA LEU A 86 1.42 11.02 -0.42
C LEU A 86 1.04 10.63 1.00
N ILE A 87 -0.10 9.96 1.22
CA ILE A 87 -0.55 9.54 2.56
C ILE A 87 0.44 8.53 3.18
N SER A 88 0.94 7.59 2.37
CA SER A 88 1.95 6.62 2.82
C SER A 88 3.40 7.11 2.68
N ARG A 89 3.58 8.39 2.33
CA ARG A 89 4.87 9.02 2.10
C ARG A 89 5.76 8.21 1.16
N LEU A 90 5.21 7.82 -0.01
CA LEU A 90 6.03 7.31 -1.13
C LEU A 90 6.71 8.46 -1.87
N TYR A 91 6.19 9.67 -1.72
CA TYR A 91 6.74 10.94 -2.20
C TYR A 91 6.49 12.01 -1.15
N ASP A 92 7.38 12.99 -1.05
CA ASP A 92 7.15 14.20 -0.26
C ASP A 92 6.47 15.27 -1.14
N VAL A 93 5.64 16.11 -0.53
CA VAL A 93 4.94 17.20 -1.21
C VAL A 93 5.91 18.29 -1.68
N THR A 94 5.56 19.00 -2.75
CA THR A 94 6.33 20.17 -3.22
C THR A 94 6.08 21.38 -2.33
N SER A 95 4.82 21.59 -1.90
CA SER A 95 4.42 22.58 -0.90
C SER A 95 3.20 22.09 -0.13
N GLY A 96 2.93 22.70 1.02
CA GLY A 96 1.89 22.27 1.94
C GLY A 96 2.33 21.14 2.84
N SER A 97 1.35 20.46 3.46
CA SER A 97 1.60 19.32 4.33
C SER A 97 0.52 18.27 4.24
N VAL A 98 0.92 16.99 4.39
CA VAL A 98 -0.01 15.87 4.57
C VAL A 98 0.16 15.35 5.98
N LYS A 99 -0.97 15.23 6.70
CA LYS A 99 -1.00 14.72 8.08
C LYS A 99 -1.80 13.45 8.15
N VAL A 100 -1.37 12.53 9.03
CA VAL A 100 -2.10 11.31 9.38
C VAL A 100 -2.11 11.22 10.90
N GLY A 101 -3.30 11.02 11.50
CA GLY A 101 -3.43 11.03 12.96
C GLY A 101 -3.03 12.37 13.58
N GLY A 102 -3.24 13.49 12.85
CA GLY A 102 -2.91 14.85 13.31
C GLY A 102 -1.46 15.29 13.10
N GLU A 103 -0.54 14.38 12.77
CA GLU A 103 0.88 14.66 12.62
C GLU A 103 1.35 14.59 11.17
N ASP A 104 2.29 15.45 10.78
CA ASP A 104 2.86 15.45 9.42
C ASP A 104 3.53 14.10 9.12
N VAL A 105 3.24 13.54 7.94
CA VAL A 105 3.82 12.26 7.50
C VAL A 105 5.35 12.24 7.49
N ARG A 106 5.98 13.39 7.40
CA ARG A 106 7.45 13.55 7.45
C ARG A 106 8.03 13.38 8.86
N GLY A 107 7.17 13.47 9.89
CA GLY A 107 7.56 13.30 11.29
C GLY A 107 7.65 11.83 11.74
N TYR A 108 7.07 10.92 10.99
CA TYR A 108 7.02 9.51 11.38
C TYR A 108 8.26 8.71 10.99
N ASP A 109 8.51 7.63 11.74
CA ASP A 109 9.26 6.50 11.22
C ASP A 109 8.54 5.92 10.00
N LEU A 110 9.28 5.62 8.92
CA LEU A 110 8.68 5.18 7.66
C LEU A 110 8.01 3.81 7.77
N GLU A 111 8.57 2.90 8.56
CA GLU A 111 7.99 1.58 8.77
C GLU A 111 6.70 1.69 9.58
N THR A 112 6.71 2.48 10.64
CA THR A 112 5.54 2.77 11.47
C THR A 112 4.40 3.35 10.63
N LEU A 113 4.65 4.43 9.87
CA LEU A 113 3.63 5.04 9.00
C LEU A 113 3.06 4.03 8.00
N ARG A 114 3.93 3.32 7.26
CA ARG A 114 3.54 2.37 6.21
C ARG A 114 2.91 1.08 6.75
N ASN A 115 3.06 0.78 8.02
CA ASN A 115 2.31 -0.30 8.67
C ASN A 115 0.91 0.16 9.06
N GLN A 116 0.72 1.43 9.39
CA GLN A 116 -0.59 2.00 9.75
C GLN A 116 -1.37 2.53 8.54
N VAL A 117 -0.70 2.79 7.42
CA VAL A 117 -1.32 3.15 6.13
C VAL A 117 -1.10 2.01 5.14
N ALA A 118 -2.05 1.08 5.09
CA ALA A 118 -1.97 -0.04 4.16
C ALA A 118 -2.55 0.32 2.79
N VAL A 119 -1.85 -0.07 1.74
CA VAL A 119 -2.24 0.22 0.35
C VAL A 119 -2.41 -1.08 -0.42
N VAL A 120 -3.57 -1.25 -1.07
CA VAL A 120 -3.82 -2.30 -2.06
C VAL A 120 -3.80 -1.64 -3.43
N LEU A 121 -2.77 -1.94 -4.21
CA LEU A 121 -2.53 -1.33 -5.52
C LEU A 121 -3.44 -1.93 -6.59
N GLN A 122 -3.68 -1.20 -7.66
CA GLN A 122 -4.38 -1.67 -8.85
C GLN A 122 -3.72 -2.94 -9.43
N LYS A 123 -2.39 -2.95 -9.52
CA LYS A 123 -1.61 -4.11 -9.98
C LYS A 123 -1.23 -5.02 -8.82
N ASN A 124 -2.02 -6.04 -8.60
CA ASN A 124 -1.84 -6.99 -7.51
C ASN A 124 -0.73 -8.01 -7.82
N VAL A 125 0.30 -8.05 -6.99
CA VAL A 125 1.44 -8.96 -7.13
C VAL A 125 1.50 -9.92 -5.95
N LEU A 126 1.58 -11.22 -6.27
CA LEU A 126 1.88 -12.28 -5.31
C LEU A 126 3.31 -12.77 -5.53
N PHE A 127 3.95 -13.19 -4.44
CA PHE A 127 5.30 -13.74 -4.47
C PHE A 127 5.25 -15.27 -4.56
N SER A 128 6.26 -15.87 -5.16
CA SER A 128 6.42 -17.33 -5.16
C SER A 128 6.57 -17.85 -3.73
N GLY A 129 5.85 -18.90 -3.39
CA GLY A 129 5.77 -19.46 -2.05
C GLY A 129 4.37 -20.03 -1.80
N THR A 130 4.01 -20.28 -0.58
CA THR A 130 2.64 -20.71 -0.23
C THR A 130 1.68 -19.52 -0.13
N VAL A 131 0.37 -19.78 -0.13
CA VAL A 131 -0.65 -18.77 0.21
C VAL A 131 -0.33 -18.16 1.58
N LEU A 132 0.01 -18.98 2.57
CA LEU A 132 0.38 -18.53 3.90
C LEU A 132 1.63 -17.64 3.89
N ASP A 133 2.65 -17.96 3.10
CA ASP A 133 3.84 -17.11 2.97
C ASP A 133 3.49 -15.73 2.41
N ASN A 134 2.57 -15.68 1.44
CA ASN A 134 2.07 -14.42 0.93
C ASN A 134 1.30 -13.60 1.97
N LEU A 135 0.52 -14.22 2.83
CA LEU A 135 -0.19 -13.54 3.92
C LEU A 135 0.78 -13.03 5.00
N ARG A 136 1.86 -13.76 5.28
CA ARG A 136 2.92 -13.37 6.22
C ARG A 136 3.62 -12.06 5.88
N TRP A 137 3.56 -11.60 4.63
CA TRP A 137 4.01 -10.25 4.27
C TRP A 137 3.17 -9.14 4.92
N GLY A 138 1.91 -9.42 5.26
CA GLY A 138 1.09 -8.50 6.06
C GLY A 138 1.40 -8.57 7.55
N ARG A 139 1.64 -9.77 8.08
CA ARG A 139 1.98 -10.02 9.49
C ARG A 139 2.85 -11.27 9.62
N LYS A 140 4.12 -11.07 9.91
CA LYS A 140 5.14 -12.13 9.90
C LYS A 140 4.89 -13.21 10.96
N MET A 141 4.42 -12.82 12.14
CA MET A 141 4.23 -13.67 13.33
C MET A 141 2.75 -13.62 13.78
N GLY A 142 1.82 -14.01 12.90
CA GLY A 142 0.41 -14.10 13.22
C GLY A 142 -0.02 -15.52 13.60
N HIS A 143 -1.09 -15.65 14.39
CA HIS A 143 -1.78 -16.91 14.60
C HIS A 143 -2.63 -17.27 13.38
N MET A 144 -2.87 -18.56 13.17
CA MET A 144 -3.59 -19.07 11.99
C MET A 144 -5.01 -18.47 11.88
N ASP A 145 -5.64 -18.19 13.01
CA ASP A 145 -6.97 -17.59 13.05
C ASP A 145 -6.97 -16.15 12.54
N GLU A 146 -5.92 -15.37 12.80
CA GLU A 146 -5.77 -14.00 12.27
C GLU A 146 -5.69 -14.01 10.73
N TYR A 147 -4.95 -14.97 10.15
CA TYR A 147 -4.89 -15.14 8.70
C TYR A 147 -6.24 -15.55 8.11
N ARG A 148 -6.97 -16.46 8.78
CA ARG A 148 -8.31 -16.87 8.37
C ARG A 148 -9.32 -15.71 8.44
N ASP A 149 -9.29 -14.94 9.51
CA ASP A 149 -10.19 -13.81 9.68
C ASP A 149 -9.95 -12.73 8.61
N ALA A 150 -8.69 -12.40 8.33
CA ALA A 150 -8.36 -11.47 7.25
C ALA A 150 -8.81 -12.01 5.88
N CYS A 151 -8.64 -13.32 5.63
CA CYS A 151 -9.11 -13.96 4.40
C CYS A 151 -10.64 -13.98 4.31
N ARG A 152 -11.35 -14.16 5.43
CA ARG A 152 -12.82 -14.12 5.48
C ARG A 152 -13.35 -12.74 5.14
N ILE A 153 -12.77 -11.68 5.71
CA ILE A 153 -13.12 -10.28 5.40
C ILE A 153 -12.90 -9.98 3.92
N ALA A 154 -11.80 -10.48 3.35
CA ALA A 154 -11.47 -10.32 1.93
C ALA A 154 -12.18 -11.32 1.00
N CYS A 155 -13.07 -12.17 1.52
CA CYS A 155 -13.72 -13.29 0.79
C CYS A 155 -12.70 -14.21 0.10
N ALA A 156 -11.48 -14.32 0.63
CA ALA A 156 -10.42 -15.17 0.08
C ALA A 156 -10.52 -16.62 0.58
N ASP A 157 -11.08 -16.84 1.77
CA ASP A 157 -11.30 -18.16 2.37
C ASP A 157 -12.13 -19.06 1.46
N GLU A 158 -13.18 -18.54 0.82
CA GLU A 158 -14.04 -19.29 -0.10
C GLU A 158 -13.25 -20.09 -1.15
N PHE A 159 -12.23 -19.48 -1.78
CA PHE A 159 -11.45 -20.22 -2.77
C PHE A 159 -10.25 -20.96 -2.18
N ILE A 160 -9.66 -20.47 -1.06
CA ILE A 160 -8.53 -21.14 -0.41
C ILE A 160 -8.95 -22.53 0.08
N GLU A 161 -10.15 -22.67 0.64
CA GLU A 161 -10.70 -23.96 1.11
C GLU A 161 -10.89 -24.97 -0.02
N HIS A 162 -11.09 -24.52 -1.25
CA HIS A 162 -11.19 -25.37 -2.45
C HIS A 162 -9.83 -25.73 -3.06
N LEU A 163 -8.72 -25.13 -2.61
CA LEU A 163 -7.39 -25.51 -3.08
C LEU A 163 -6.96 -26.85 -2.45
N PRO A 164 -6.31 -27.76 -3.20
CA PRO A 164 -5.92 -29.10 -2.69
C PRO A 164 -5.08 -29.09 -1.41
N LYS A 165 -4.36 -27.98 -1.15
CA LYS A 165 -3.50 -27.80 0.04
C LYS A 165 -3.92 -26.59 0.89
N GLY A 166 -5.06 -25.95 0.60
CA GLY A 166 -5.53 -24.79 1.34
C GLY A 166 -4.48 -23.69 1.43
N TYR A 167 -4.13 -23.28 2.63
CA TYR A 167 -3.11 -22.25 2.90
C TYR A 167 -1.67 -22.65 2.50
N ASP A 168 -1.38 -23.93 2.38
CA ASP A 168 -0.10 -24.48 1.91
C ASP A 168 -0.05 -24.63 0.38
N ALA A 169 -1.10 -24.22 -0.34
CA ALA A 169 -1.12 -24.24 -1.79
C ALA A 169 -0.05 -23.28 -2.35
N TRP A 170 0.66 -23.75 -3.38
CA TRP A 170 1.77 -23.01 -3.99
C TRP A 170 1.27 -21.88 -4.88
N VAL A 171 1.86 -20.72 -4.73
CA VAL A 171 1.69 -19.52 -5.55
C VAL A 171 2.89 -19.43 -6.49
N GLU A 172 2.66 -19.46 -7.79
CA GLU A 172 3.70 -19.24 -8.79
C GLU A 172 4.12 -17.78 -8.87
N ARG A 173 5.23 -17.51 -9.55
CA ARG A 173 5.76 -16.15 -9.72
C ARG A 173 4.68 -15.20 -10.24
N GLY A 174 4.44 -14.12 -9.50
CA GLY A 174 3.39 -13.14 -9.84
C GLY A 174 1.96 -13.67 -9.69
N GLY A 175 1.77 -14.84 -9.06
CA GLY A 175 0.46 -15.47 -8.91
C GLY A 175 -0.12 -15.97 -10.24
N ALA A 176 0.71 -16.50 -11.16
CA ALA A 176 0.28 -16.91 -12.50
C ALA A 176 -0.81 -17.98 -12.48
N ASN A 177 -0.83 -18.81 -11.45
CA ASN A 177 -1.83 -19.87 -11.23
C ASN A 177 -3.10 -19.41 -10.48
N PHE A 178 -3.24 -18.10 -10.19
CA PHE A 178 -4.43 -17.52 -9.56
C PHE A 178 -5.12 -16.52 -10.51
N SER A 179 -6.46 -16.47 -10.46
CA SER A 179 -7.22 -15.47 -11.19
C SER A 179 -6.96 -14.04 -10.67
N GLY A 180 -7.29 -13.03 -11.48
CA GLY A 180 -7.16 -11.62 -11.07
C GLY A 180 -7.89 -11.34 -9.76
N GLY A 181 -9.14 -11.77 -9.62
CA GLY A 181 -9.94 -11.59 -8.41
C GLY A 181 -9.40 -12.35 -7.20
N GLN A 182 -8.82 -13.55 -7.38
CA GLN A 182 -8.16 -14.28 -6.29
C GLN A 182 -6.92 -13.54 -5.80
N LYS A 183 -6.10 -13.01 -6.71
CA LYS A 183 -4.93 -12.18 -6.37
C LYS A 183 -5.33 -10.92 -5.61
N GLN A 184 -6.37 -10.24 -6.05
CA GLN A 184 -6.88 -9.05 -5.37
C GLN A 184 -7.33 -9.35 -3.95
N ARG A 185 -8.15 -10.39 -3.76
CA ARG A 185 -8.62 -10.81 -2.44
C ARG A 185 -7.47 -11.17 -1.49
N LEU A 186 -6.44 -11.86 -1.97
CA LEU A 186 -5.23 -12.12 -1.17
C LEU A 186 -4.45 -10.86 -0.81
N CYS A 187 -4.36 -9.89 -1.73
CA CYS A 187 -3.70 -8.61 -1.44
C CYS A 187 -4.51 -7.77 -0.44
N ILE A 188 -5.84 -7.81 -0.49
CA ILE A 188 -6.72 -7.18 0.52
C ILE A 188 -6.50 -7.85 1.89
N ALA A 189 -6.53 -9.19 1.97
CA ALA A 189 -6.27 -9.94 3.19
C ALA A 189 -4.87 -9.58 3.78
N ARG A 190 -3.85 -9.49 2.93
CA ARG A 190 -2.49 -9.05 3.33
C ARG A 190 -2.48 -7.65 3.94
N ALA A 191 -3.23 -6.71 3.37
CA ALA A 191 -3.33 -5.36 3.89
C ALA A 191 -4.06 -5.33 5.24
N LEU A 192 -5.13 -6.10 5.40
CA LEU A 192 -5.91 -6.21 6.64
C LEU A 192 -5.10 -6.79 7.81
N LEU A 193 -4.18 -7.72 7.53
CA LEU A 193 -3.30 -8.32 8.55
C LEU A 193 -2.40 -7.31 9.25
N LYS A 194 -2.14 -6.16 8.64
CA LYS A 194 -1.42 -5.05 9.29
C LYS A 194 -2.26 -4.35 10.36
N GLN A 195 -3.58 -4.58 10.40
CA GLN A 195 -4.53 -3.86 11.26
C GLN A 195 -4.39 -2.34 11.14
N PRO A 196 -4.45 -1.80 9.91
CA PRO A 196 -4.08 -0.42 9.63
C PRO A 196 -5.13 0.57 10.16
N LYS A 197 -4.70 1.80 10.47
CA LYS A 197 -5.58 2.93 10.75
C LYS A 197 -6.21 3.48 9.46
N VAL A 198 -5.47 3.39 8.35
CA VAL A 198 -5.91 3.81 7.01
C VAL A 198 -5.73 2.67 6.01
N LEU A 199 -6.79 2.33 5.30
CA LEU A 199 -6.77 1.33 4.22
C LEU A 199 -7.09 2.01 2.89
N ILE A 200 -6.12 2.04 2.00
CA ILE A 200 -6.25 2.59 0.64
C ILE A 200 -6.47 1.45 -0.34
N LEU A 201 -7.55 1.56 -1.13
CA LEU A 201 -7.93 0.60 -2.15
C LEU A 201 -7.88 1.30 -3.53
N ASP A 202 -6.72 1.27 -4.21
CA ASP A 202 -6.53 1.91 -5.51
C ASP A 202 -6.99 0.95 -6.62
N ASP A 203 -8.25 1.12 -7.07
CA ASP A 203 -8.93 0.27 -8.08
C ASP A 203 -8.76 -1.25 -7.83
N SER A 204 -8.67 -1.61 -6.56
CA SER A 204 -8.26 -2.94 -6.10
C SER A 204 -9.36 -4.00 -6.15
N THR A 205 -10.56 -3.65 -6.60
CA THR A 205 -11.68 -4.60 -6.76
C THR A 205 -12.12 -4.74 -8.22
N SER A 206 -11.42 -4.12 -9.16
CA SER A 206 -11.78 -4.10 -10.58
C SER A 206 -11.80 -5.48 -11.26
N ALA A 207 -11.06 -6.46 -10.75
CA ALA A 207 -11.07 -7.84 -11.24
C ALA A 207 -11.93 -8.79 -10.39
N VAL A 208 -12.60 -8.28 -9.36
CA VAL A 208 -13.54 -9.03 -8.52
C VAL A 208 -14.95 -8.86 -9.09
N ASP A 209 -15.76 -9.91 -9.07
CA ASP A 209 -17.17 -9.80 -9.47
C ASP A 209 -17.97 -8.91 -8.52
N THR A 210 -19.03 -8.30 -9.03
CA THR A 210 -19.85 -7.31 -8.30
C THR A 210 -20.42 -7.83 -6.98
N ALA A 211 -20.81 -9.13 -6.92
CA ALA A 211 -21.39 -9.71 -5.71
C ALA A 211 -20.31 -9.87 -4.62
N THR A 212 -19.13 -10.33 -4.99
CA THR A 212 -17.99 -10.46 -4.08
C THR A 212 -17.47 -9.07 -3.63
N ASP A 213 -17.41 -8.09 -4.54
CA ASP A 213 -17.04 -6.70 -4.19
C ASP A 213 -18.00 -6.11 -3.14
N ALA A 214 -19.32 -6.31 -3.32
CA ALA A 214 -20.32 -5.88 -2.35
C ALA A 214 -20.10 -6.51 -0.97
N LYS A 215 -19.84 -7.82 -0.89
CA LYS A 215 -19.53 -8.52 0.37
C LYS A 215 -18.27 -7.97 1.03
N ILE A 216 -17.19 -7.73 0.27
CA ILE A 216 -15.96 -7.16 0.80
C ILE A 216 -16.22 -5.78 1.39
N ARG A 217 -16.94 -4.91 0.68
CA ARG A 217 -17.29 -3.56 1.16
C ARG A 217 -18.11 -3.60 2.45
N GLU A 218 -19.11 -4.47 2.50
CA GLU A 218 -19.92 -4.68 3.70
C GLU A 218 -19.07 -5.18 4.88
N ALA A 219 -18.20 -6.16 4.65
CA ALA A 219 -17.30 -6.70 5.67
C ALA A 219 -16.32 -5.62 6.17
N LEU A 220 -15.75 -4.81 5.27
CA LEU A 220 -14.87 -3.69 5.65
C LEU A 220 -15.60 -2.64 6.51
N GLN A 221 -16.88 -2.38 6.26
CA GLN A 221 -17.67 -1.42 7.05
C GLN A 221 -18.03 -1.97 8.43
N THR A 222 -18.39 -3.25 8.52
CA THR A 222 -18.89 -3.88 9.73
C THR A 222 -17.80 -4.39 10.67
N VAL A 223 -16.71 -4.94 10.12
CA VAL A 223 -15.66 -5.60 10.91
C VAL A 223 -14.55 -4.62 11.32
N ILE A 224 -14.24 -3.63 10.48
CA ILE A 224 -13.21 -2.62 10.77
C ILE A 224 -13.77 -1.19 10.66
N PRO A 225 -14.83 -0.83 11.43
CA PRO A 225 -15.48 0.47 11.30
C PRO A 225 -14.57 1.65 11.66
N GLY A 226 -13.58 1.45 12.53
CA GLY A 226 -12.63 2.49 12.96
C GLY A 226 -11.49 2.76 11.99
N THR A 227 -11.32 1.94 10.94
CA THR A 227 -10.31 2.16 9.89
C THR A 227 -10.84 3.13 8.84
N THR A 228 -10.09 4.16 8.49
CA THR A 228 -10.38 5.09 7.38
C THR A 228 -10.15 4.39 6.04
N LYS A 229 -11.02 4.54 5.06
CA LYS A 229 -10.99 3.81 3.78
C LYS A 229 -11.09 4.78 2.61
#